data_f8e37e43f094a4e025f963ea2a2f3db2
#
_entry.id   f8e37e43f094a4e025f963ea2a2f3db2
#
_cell.length_a   1.000
_cell.length_b   1.000
_cell.length_c   1.000
_cell.angle_alpha   90.00
_cell.angle_beta   90.00
_cell.angle_gamma   90.00
#
_symmetry.space_group_name_H-M   'P 1'
#
loop_
_entity.id
_entity.type
_entity.pdbx_description
1 polymer ?
#
loop_
_entity_poly.entity_id
_entity_poly.type
_entity_poly.pdbx_seq_one_letter_code
_entity_poly.pdbx_strand_id
1 'polypeptide(L)'
;MTEPYLYEEDLLVDAACDAACGSGNVEPPSNIIPWVPPRISVDATHLFTTDQIFDTRDELEQWAKNVGKANGYVLVIARSDYAISGGKVFVTIKCAKHGIYRPYKDPNTFKYKKTASQKTDCKFNLKGRPTKGDRMWWLKVMDGKHNHEPAKSLVGHPYVGRLTEEEKGLVGTMTSTWTPPRQILAALKENNPSNLTTITQVYSCNKRFKKEERGPLTEMQHLMKKLVEAKYVHFERQQADSSKIRDLFWAHPDAVRLFNTFPHVVIIDCTYKTNRYQIPLLEMVGLTSTGLTFSIAFCYIVREHTIDYVWALECMKSLIADDARLPQVIVTDRDFFLLPNGRFWPKNPPTNGSSRMRRVWLHLRQN
;
A
#
# COMPACT_ATOMS: atom_id res chain seq x y z
N MET A 1 32.06 10.34 0.18
CA MET A 1 31.33 11.23 1.10
C MET A 1 29.97 11.45 0.52
N THR A 2 28.99 10.67 0.96
CA THR A 2 27.56 10.86 0.65
C THR A 2 26.83 10.53 1.94
N GLU A 3 26.25 11.57 2.54
CA GLU A 3 25.50 11.51 3.78
C GLU A 3 24.26 10.61 3.68
N PRO A 4 23.85 9.91 4.73
CA PRO A 4 22.59 9.18 4.77
C PRO A 4 21.46 10.15 5.05
N TYR A 5 20.47 10.20 4.15
CA TYR A 5 19.23 10.95 4.34
C TYR A 5 18.40 10.31 5.46
N LEU A 6 18.26 11.04 6.54
CA LEU A 6 17.35 10.82 7.64
C LEU A 6 15.89 10.95 7.15
N TYR A 7 15.10 9.91 7.39
CA TYR A 7 13.64 9.91 7.28
C TYR A 7 13.04 10.20 8.66
N GLU A 8 12.92 11.49 8.98
CA GLU A 8 12.02 11.96 10.05
C GLU A 8 11.47 13.30 9.59
N GLU A 9 10.21 13.29 9.12
CA GLU A 9 9.28 14.42 9.12
C GLU A 9 8.03 14.04 8.30
N ASP A 10 7.09 13.31 8.90
CA ASP A 10 5.69 13.23 8.45
C ASP A 10 4.76 12.62 9.53
N LEU A 11 5.06 12.81 10.82
CA LEU A 11 4.22 12.29 11.93
C LEU A 11 4.02 13.29 13.09
N LEU A 12 3.98 14.59 12.81
CA LEU A 12 3.64 15.58 13.84
C LEU A 12 2.82 16.74 13.28
N VAL A 13 1.58 16.50 12.90
CA VAL A 13 0.53 17.53 12.91
C VAL A 13 -0.80 16.85 13.20
N ASP A 14 -1.11 16.58 14.47
CA ASP A 14 -2.47 16.36 14.97
C ASP A 14 -2.45 16.10 16.50
N ALA A 15 -1.84 16.99 17.26
CA ALA A 15 -1.99 16.96 18.71
C ALA A 15 -1.83 18.36 19.32
N ALA A 16 -2.71 19.29 18.96
CA ALA A 16 -2.90 20.51 19.74
C ALA A 16 -4.24 21.18 19.41
N CYS A 17 -5.35 20.62 19.88
CA CYS A 17 -6.62 21.34 20.03
C CYS A 17 -7.64 20.56 20.88
N ASP A 18 -7.22 20.13 22.09
CA ASP A 18 -8.15 19.63 23.10
C ASP A 18 -7.81 20.21 24.47
N ALA A 19 -7.94 21.52 24.59
CA ALA A 19 -8.02 22.15 25.91
C ALA A 19 -8.63 23.54 25.78
N ALA A 20 -9.96 23.62 25.66
CA ALA A 20 -10.82 24.69 26.14
C ALA A 20 -12.23 24.57 25.55
N CYS A 21 -13.07 23.75 26.15
CA CYS A 21 -14.53 23.96 26.05
C CYS A 21 -15.16 23.65 27.40
N GLY A 22 -15.34 24.71 28.20
CA GLY A 22 -16.16 24.70 29.37
C GLY A 22 -17.61 24.38 29.00
N SER A 23 -18.23 23.51 29.78
CA SER A 23 -19.64 23.16 29.73
C SER A 23 -20.53 24.37 30.06
N GLY A 24 -20.99 25.08 29.05
CA GLY A 24 -22.07 26.04 29.16
C GLY A 24 -23.18 25.61 28.20
N ASN A 25 -24.32 25.18 28.73
CA ASN A 25 -25.55 24.99 27.95
C ASN A 25 -26.04 26.36 27.46
N VAL A 26 -25.66 26.72 26.23
CA VAL A 26 -26.22 27.83 25.50
C VAL A 26 -27.18 27.23 24.47
N GLU A 27 -28.48 27.39 24.70
CA GLU A 27 -29.50 27.07 23.68
C GLU A 27 -29.20 27.91 22.42
N PRO A 28 -29.15 27.28 21.23
CA PRO A 28 -28.93 28.03 20.00
C PRO A 28 -30.12 28.94 19.71
N PRO A 29 -29.92 30.18 19.25
CA PRO A 29 -31.00 31.10 18.92
C PRO A 29 -31.88 30.50 17.81
N SER A 30 -33.16 30.47 18.03
CA SER A 30 -34.21 29.82 17.24
C SER A 30 -34.52 30.46 15.87
N ASN A 31 -33.65 31.33 15.32
CA ASN A 31 -33.86 32.04 14.04
C ASN A 31 -32.61 32.06 13.14
N ILE A 32 -31.81 30.98 13.11
CA ILE A 32 -30.78 30.83 12.07
C ILE A 32 -31.49 30.26 10.84
N ILE A 33 -31.83 31.09 9.88
CA ILE A 33 -32.20 30.66 8.53
C ILE A 33 -30.97 29.89 8.01
N PRO A 34 -31.09 28.59 7.68
CA PRO A 34 -29.94 27.85 7.17
C PRO A 34 -29.43 28.54 5.90
N TRP A 35 -28.17 28.95 5.90
CA TRP A 35 -27.56 29.50 4.70
C TRP A 35 -27.66 28.45 3.57
N VAL A 36 -28.52 28.73 2.60
CA VAL A 36 -28.64 27.92 1.39
C VAL A 36 -27.68 28.55 0.37
N PRO A 37 -26.62 27.88 -0.02
CA PRO A 37 -25.69 28.41 -1.02
C PRO A 37 -26.48 28.71 -2.32
N PRO A 38 -26.15 29.82 -3.01
CA PRO A 38 -26.81 30.17 -4.26
C PRO A 38 -26.77 28.99 -5.23
N ARG A 39 -27.87 28.64 -5.86
CA ARG A 39 -27.94 27.58 -6.84
C ARG A 39 -27.23 28.06 -8.10
N ILE A 40 -25.96 27.69 -8.20
CA ILE A 40 -25.17 27.92 -9.41
C ILE A 40 -25.77 27.05 -10.51
N SER A 41 -26.03 27.63 -11.66
CA SER A 41 -26.40 26.89 -12.87
C SER A 41 -25.55 27.38 -14.03
N VAL A 42 -24.71 26.49 -14.52
CA VAL A 42 -23.85 26.75 -15.67
C VAL A 42 -24.31 25.91 -16.85
N ASP A 43 -24.71 26.55 -17.93
CA ASP A 43 -25.12 25.87 -19.14
C ASP A 43 -23.91 25.56 -20.04
N ALA A 44 -23.60 24.29 -20.17
CA ALA A 44 -22.53 23.76 -21.01
C ALA A 44 -23.07 23.04 -22.27
N THR A 45 -24.36 23.24 -22.61
CA THR A 45 -25.01 22.59 -23.77
C THR A 45 -24.22 22.83 -25.04
N HIS A 46 -23.77 24.04 -25.29
CA HIS A 46 -23.03 24.45 -26.49
C HIS A 46 -21.72 23.68 -26.69
N LEU A 47 -21.06 23.22 -25.61
CA LEU A 47 -19.81 22.48 -25.66
C LEU A 47 -19.99 21.06 -26.22
N PHE A 48 -21.16 20.49 -26.02
CA PHE A 48 -21.44 19.10 -26.35
C PHE A 48 -22.47 18.92 -27.48
N THR A 49 -22.97 20.03 -28.04
CA THR A 49 -23.80 19.99 -29.23
C THR A 49 -22.90 19.81 -30.44
N THR A 50 -23.07 18.72 -31.15
CA THR A 50 -22.28 18.37 -32.32
C THR A 50 -23.10 17.54 -33.30
N ASP A 51 -22.87 17.75 -34.60
CA ASP A 51 -23.40 16.95 -35.69
C ASP A 51 -22.40 15.83 -36.09
N GLN A 52 -21.28 15.71 -35.37
CA GLN A 52 -20.28 14.70 -35.63
C GLN A 52 -20.85 13.30 -35.37
N ILE A 53 -20.60 12.41 -36.32
CA ILE A 53 -20.88 10.97 -36.22
C ILE A 53 -19.55 10.28 -35.91
N PHE A 54 -19.58 9.33 -34.96
CA PHE A 54 -18.42 8.59 -34.48
C PHE A 54 -18.47 7.15 -35.02
N ASP A 55 -17.35 6.62 -35.46
CA ASP A 55 -17.27 5.25 -35.98
C ASP A 55 -17.51 4.21 -34.91
N THR A 56 -17.05 4.50 -33.69
CA THR A 56 -17.18 3.61 -32.55
C THR A 56 -17.79 4.30 -31.34
N ARG A 57 -18.33 3.50 -30.43
CA ARG A 57 -18.78 3.97 -29.12
C ARG A 57 -17.62 4.57 -28.32
N ASP A 58 -16.47 3.96 -28.37
CA ASP A 58 -15.29 4.37 -27.58
C ASP A 58 -14.78 5.74 -28.04
N GLU A 59 -14.82 6.03 -29.32
CA GLU A 59 -14.51 7.36 -29.85
C GLU A 59 -15.47 8.43 -29.36
N LEU A 60 -16.79 8.16 -29.38
CA LEU A 60 -17.80 9.05 -28.82
C LEU A 60 -17.56 9.33 -27.34
N GLU A 61 -17.30 8.27 -26.57
CA GLU A 61 -17.01 8.40 -25.13
C GLU A 61 -15.74 9.22 -24.88
N GLN A 62 -14.67 8.95 -25.64
CA GLN A 62 -13.41 9.65 -25.49
C GLN A 62 -13.51 11.11 -25.88
N TRP A 63 -14.23 11.40 -26.98
CA TRP A 63 -14.54 12.77 -27.39
C TRP A 63 -15.27 13.53 -26.29
N ALA A 64 -16.36 12.99 -25.76
CA ALA A 64 -17.13 13.63 -24.71
C ALA A 64 -16.29 13.87 -23.43
N LYS A 65 -15.46 12.90 -23.02
CA LYS A 65 -14.55 13.01 -21.89
C LYS A 65 -13.48 14.08 -22.12
N ASN A 66 -12.93 14.18 -23.31
CA ASN A 66 -11.91 15.18 -23.67
C ASN A 66 -12.49 16.60 -23.69
N VAL A 67 -13.67 16.80 -24.29
CA VAL A 67 -14.36 18.08 -24.25
C VAL A 67 -14.66 18.48 -22.81
N GLY A 68 -15.18 17.57 -21.99
CA GLY A 68 -15.40 17.82 -20.58
C GLY A 68 -14.12 18.22 -19.87
N LYS A 69 -13.04 17.43 -20.03
CA LYS A 69 -11.75 17.68 -19.39
C LYS A 69 -11.16 19.05 -19.77
N ALA A 70 -11.22 19.43 -21.04
CA ALA A 70 -10.75 20.74 -21.53
C ALA A 70 -11.50 21.92 -20.88
N ASN A 71 -12.76 21.72 -20.51
CA ASN A 71 -13.62 22.74 -19.91
C ASN A 71 -13.80 22.57 -18.37
N GLY A 72 -12.95 21.79 -17.72
CA GLY A 72 -12.99 21.61 -16.24
C GLY A 72 -14.10 20.73 -15.72
N TYR A 73 -14.75 19.94 -16.58
CA TYR A 73 -15.80 19.00 -16.20
C TYR A 73 -15.30 17.56 -16.36
N VAL A 74 -15.56 16.72 -15.37
CA VAL A 74 -15.25 15.30 -15.46
C VAL A 74 -16.52 14.52 -15.75
N LEU A 75 -16.52 13.80 -16.86
CA LEU A 75 -17.63 12.99 -17.32
C LEU A 75 -17.35 11.50 -17.08
N VAL A 76 -18.40 10.76 -16.70
CA VAL A 76 -18.34 9.33 -16.40
C VAL A 76 -19.51 8.60 -17.07
N ILE A 77 -19.27 7.33 -17.43
CA ILE A 77 -20.35 6.46 -17.89
C ILE A 77 -21.21 6.11 -16.68
N ALA A 78 -22.50 6.51 -16.74
CA ALA A 78 -23.46 6.23 -15.68
C ALA A 78 -24.23 4.95 -15.94
N ARG A 79 -24.59 4.69 -17.22
CA ARG A 79 -25.31 3.49 -17.65
C ARG A 79 -25.01 3.18 -19.10
N SER A 80 -24.92 1.91 -19.41
CA SER A 80 -24.79 1.42 -20.79
C SER A 80 -25.58 0.14 -20.98
N ASP A 81 -26.07 -0.08 -22.19
CA ASP A 81 -26.72 -1.31 -22.60
C ASP A 81 -26.14 -1.75 -23.96
N TYR A 82 -25.81 -3.03 -24.07
CA TYR A 82 -25.26 -3.64 -25.28
C TYR A 82 -26.31 -4.49 -26.03
N ALA A 83 -27.58 -4.39 -25.65
CA ALA A 83 -28.69 -5.16 -26.21
C ALA A 83 -28.57 -6.69 -26.08
N ILE A 84 -27.77 -7.20 -25.13
CA ILE A 84 -27.60 -8.65 -24.91
C ILE A 84 -28.94 -9.33 -24.60
N SER A 85 -29.92 -8.58 -24.03
CA SER A 85 -31.27 -9.07 -23.69
C SER A 85 -32.36 -8.51 -24.60
N GLY A 86 -32.05 -8.13 -25.86
CA GLY A 86 -33.03 -7.58 -26.79
C GLY A 86 -33.43 -6.12 -26.57
N GLY A 87 -32.70 -5.42 -25.71
CA GLY A 87 -32.89 -3.97 -25.41
C GLY A 87 -32.33 -3.07 -26.51
N LYS A 88 -32.42 -1.75 -26.29
CA LYS A 88 -31.83 -0.74 -27.18
C LYS A 88 -30.42 -0.41 -26.76
N VAL A 89 -29.46 -0.51 -27.69
CA VAL A 89 -28.05 -0.12 -27.45
C VAL A 89 -27.99 1.40 -27.15
N PHE A 90 -27.33 1.76 -26.06
CA PHE A 90 -27.08 3.16 -25.69
C PHE A 90 -25.94 3.27 -24.68
N VAL A 91 -25.39 4.48 -24.57
CA VAL A 91 -24.53 4.90 -23.47
C VAL A 91 -25.04 6.20 -22.88
N THR A 92 -25.08 6.29 -21.57
CA THR A 92 -25.43 7.51 -20.84
C THR A 92 -24.19 8.02 -20.13
N ILE A 93 -23.77 9.23 -20.45
CA ILE A 93 -22.61 9.90 -19.90
C ILE A 93 -23.09 11.04 -19.01
N LYS A 94 -22.65 11.09 -17.76
CA LYS A 94 -23.03 12.09 -16.77
C LYS A 94 -21.83 12.78 -16.16
N CYS A 95 -22.08 13.91 -15.51
CA CYS A 95 -21.07 14.54 -14.67
C CYS A 95 -20.64 13.61 -13.52
N ALA A 96 -19.36 13.58 -13.16
CA ALA A 96 -18.86 12.79 -12.03
C ALA A 96 -19.51 13.17 -10.70
N LYS A 97 -20.05 14.39 -10.58
CA LYS A 97 -20.79 14.87 -9.40
C LYS A 97 -22.29 14.51 -9.43
N HIS A 98 -22.74 13.67 -10.38
CA HIS A 98 -24.12 13.24 -10.46
C HIS A 98 -24.54 12.37 -9.26
N GLY A 99 -25.85 12.35 -8.98
CA GLY A 99 -26.47 11.53 -7.94
C GLY A 99 -26.32 12.12 -6.54
N ILE A 100 -27.14 11.58 -5.64
CA ILE A 100 -27.26 12.05 -4.27
C ILE A 100 -26.32 11.26 -3.37
N TYR A 101 -25.70 11.94 -2.41
CA TYR A 101 -24.93 11.28 -1.36
C TYR A 101 -25.88 10.46 -0.47
N ARG A 102 -25.56 9.20 -0.31
CA ARG A 102 -26.26 8.31 0.62
C ARG A 102 -25.32 8.05 1.81
N PRO A 103 -25.67 8.53 3.02
CA PRO A 103 -24.90 8.23 4.21
C PRO A 103 -24.91 6.71 4.45
N TYR A 104 -23.87 6.21 5.07
CA TYR A 104 -23.81 4.81 5.47
C TYR A 104 -24.92 4.52 6.48
N LYS A 105 -25.68 3.43 6.28
CA LYS A 105 -26.92 3.14 7.03
C LYS A 105 -26.69 2.67 8.47
N ASP A 106 -25.48 2.22 8.82
CA ASP A 106 -25.20 1.73 10.15
C ASP A 106 -24.54 2.82 11.01
N PRO A 107 -25.30 3.44 11.95
CA PRO A 107 -24.78 4.47 12.84
C PRO A 107 -23.74 3.93 13.86
N ASN A 108 -23.70 2.60 14.10
CA ASN A 108 -22.80 1.99 15.07
C ASN A 108 -21.45 1.62 14.46
N THR A 109 -21.26 1.74 13.15
CA THR A 109 -19.96 1.50 12.52
C THR A 109 -19.08 2.71 12.69
N PHE A 110 -18.15 2.62 13.62
CA PHE A 110 -17.15 3.67 13.84
C PHE A 110 -16.23 3.77 12.62
N LYS A 111 -16.30 4.89 11.90
CA LYS A 111 -15.40 5.17 10.78
C LYS A 111 -14.25 6.03 11.27
N TYR A 112 -13.05 5.48 11.28
CA TYR A 112 -11.81 6.21 11.61
C TYR A 112 -11.49 7.38 10.65
N LYS A 113 -12.11 7.43 9.46
CA LYS A 113 -11.88 8.51 8.49
C LYS A 113 -13.22 9.09 8.02
N LYS A 114 -13.40 10.39 8.17
CA LYS A 114 -14.49 11.13 7.55
C LYS A 114 -14.25 11.17 6.03
N THR A 115 -15.05 10.46 5.25
CA THR A 115 -15.01 10.52 3.79
C THR A 115 -16.03 11.52 3.29
N ALA A 116 -15.58 12.55 2.56
CA ALA A 116 -16.47 13.48 1.88
C ALA A 116 -16.90 12.93 0.52
N SER A 117 -18.16 13.16 0.14
CA SER A 117 -18.65 12.86 -1.20
C SER A 117 -18.61 14.11 -2.07
N GLN A 118 -18.16 13.96 -3.31
CA GLN A 118 -18.20 15.03 -4.31
C GLN A 118 -19.55 15.13 -5.03
N LYS A 119 -20.53 14.30 -4.67
CA LYS A 119 -21.85 14.28 -5.30
C LYS A 119 -22.67 15.51 -4.93
N THR A 120 -23.14 16.23 -5.93
CA THR A 120 -23.97 17.43 -5.80
C THR A 120 -25.34 17.29 -6.46
N ASP A 121 -25.69 16.06 -6.88
CA ASP A 121 -26.88 15.78 -7.70
C ASP A 121 -26.90 16.56 -9.03
N CYS A 122 -25.75 16.72 -9.67
CA CYS A 122 -25.64 17.36 -10.96
C CYS A 122 -26.47 16.60 -12.01
N LYS A 123 -27.35 17.31 -12.71
CA LYS A 123 -28.28 16.72 -13.68
C LYS A 123 -27.70 16.56 -15.08
N PHE A 124 -26.52 17.15 -15.34
CA PHE A 124 -25.85 17.06 -16.63
C PHE A 124 -25.82 15.63 -17.17
N ASN A 125 -26.31 15.46 -18.40
CA ASN A 125 -26.56 14.17 -18.98
C ASN A 125 -26.46 14.20 -20.52
N LEU A 126 -25.62 13.34 -21.07
CA LEU A 126 -25.48 13.08 -22.49
C LEU A 126 -25.93 11.65 -22.79
N LYS A 127 -26.47 11.42 -23.99
CA LYS A 127 -26.87 10.09 -24.43
C LYS A 127 -26.31 9.79 -25.81
N GLY A 128 -25.44 8.75 -25.90
CA GLY A 128 -24.98 8.20 -27.15
C GLY A 128 -25.86 7.05 -27.62
N ARG A 129 -26.11 6.98 -28.93
CA ARG A 129 -26.89 5.92 -29.58
C ARG A 129 -26.27 5.56 -30.93
N PRO A 130 -26.40 4.29 -31.37
CA PRO A 130 -26.05 3.93 -32.74
C PRO A 130 -27.06 4.47 -33.73
N THR A 131 -26.63 4.75 -34.93
CA THR A 131 -27.46 5.07 -36.10
C THR A 131 -28.25 3.85 -36.55
N LYS A 132 -29.43 4.06 -37.18
CA LYS A 132 -30.23 2.97 -37.70
C LYS A 132 -29.49 2.34 -38.90
N GLY A 133 -29.16 1.05 -38.80
CA GLY A 133 -28.56 0.30 -39.90
C GLY A 133 -27.03 0.33 -39.96
N ASP A 134 -26.36 1.25 -39.27
CA ASP A 134 -24.92 1.41 -39.27
C ASP A 134 -24.28 1.20 -37.91
N ARG A 135 -23.02 0.87 -37.89
CA ARG A 135 -22.23 0.73 -36.64
C ARG A 135 -21.78 2.06 -36.05
N MET A 136 -22.19 3.20 -36.67
CA MET A 136 -21.79 4.54 -36.27
C MET A 136 -22.62 5.04 -35.10
N TRP A 137 -22.07 5.98 -34.32
CA TRP A 137 -22.67 6.53 -33.11
C TRP A 137 -22.90 8.03 -33.21
N TRP A 138 -23.98 8.50 -32.62
CA TRP A 138 -24.29 9.93 -32.48
C TRP A 138 -24.58 10.30 -31.03
N LEU A 139 -24.31 11.55 -30.67
CA LEU A 139 -24.47 12.09 -29.34
C LEU A 139 -25.68 13.04 -29.28
N LYS A 140 -26.45 12.94 -28.19
CA LYS A 140 -27.52 13.89 -27.87
C LYS A 140 -27.31 14.44 -26.47
N VAL A 141 -27.37 15.77 -26.33
CA VAL A 141 -27.44 16.44 -25.03
C VAL A 141 -28.85 16.25 -24.49
N MET A 142 -29.00 15.59 -23.36
CA MET A 142 -30.29 15.40 -22.69
C MET A 142 -30.56 16.51 -21.66
N ASP A 143 -29.51 16.90 -20.92
CA ASP A 143 -29.47 18.03 -20.01
C ASP A 143 -28.05 18.58 -20.00
N GLY A 144 -27.88 19.83 -20.44
CA GLY A 144 -26.54 20.46 -20.54
C GLY A 144 -26.17 21.32 -19.33
N LYS A 145 -27.02 21.35 -18.27
CA LYS A 145 -26.78 22.21 -17.11
C LYS A 145 -26.05 21.54 -15.99
N HIS A 146 -25.00 22.21 -15.51
CA HIS A 146 -24.31 21.85 -14.28
C HIS A 146 -24.79 22.72 -13.11
N ASN A 147 -24.88 22.12 -11.91
CA ASN A 147 -25.18 22.82 -10.67
C ASN A 147 -23.93 23.20 -9.87
N HIS A 148 -22.81 23.31 -10.54
CA HIS A 148 -21.51 23.67 -9.98
C HIS A 148 -20.62 24.28 -11.06
N GLU A 149 -19.65 25.07 -10.63
CA GLU A 149 -18.64 25.63 -11.52
C GLU A 149 -17.70 24.55 -12.08
N PRO A 150 -17.05 24.82 -13.23
CA PRO A 150 -15.96 23.99 -13.73
C PRO A 150 -14.80 23.97 -12.72
N ALA A 151 -14.12 22.86 -12.64
CA ALA A 151 -12.98 22.74 -11.74
C ALA A 151 -11.79 23.53 -12.28
N LYS A 152 -11.18 24.36 -11.44
CA LYS A 152 -9.95 25.12 -11.78
C LYS A 152 -8.77 24.20 -12.04
N SER A 153 -8.73 23.05 -11.40
CA SER A 153 -7.73 22.00 -11.60
C SER A 153 -8.36 20.63 -11.46
N LEU A 154 -7.96 19.70 -12.32
CA LEU A 154 -8.40 18.30 -12.31
C LEU A 154 -7.40 17.37 -11.61
N VAL A 155 -6.31 17.91 -11.07
CA VAL A 155 -5.32 17.16 -10.30
C VAL A 155 -5.98 16.49 -9.10
N GLY A 156 -5.71 15.21 -8.91
CA GLY A 156 -6.30 14.44 -7.80
C GLY A 156 -7.71 13.90 -8.06
N HIS A 157 -8.32 14.22 -9.20
CA HIS A 157 -9.63 13.66 -9.52
C HIS A 157 -9.52 12.16 -9.86
N PRO A 158 -10.28 11.26 -9.17
CA PRO A 158 -10.10 9.80 -9.29
C PRO A 158 -10.24 9.25 -10.70
N TYR A 159 -11.10 9.86 -11.53
CA TYR A 159 -11.36 9.39 -12.89
C TYR A 159 -10.34 9.91 -13.90
N VAL A 160 -9.86 11.13 -13.72
CA VAL A 160 -8.95 11.77 -14.68
C VAL A 160 -7.52 11.28 -14.52
N GLY A 161 -7.12 10.98 -13.28
CA GLY A 161 -5.80 10.44 -12.98
C GLY A 161 -5.70 8.90 -13.14
N ARG A 162 -6.66 8.24 -13.79
CA ARG A 162 -6.57 6.80 -14.04
C ARG A 162 -5.45 6.51 -15.01
N LEU A 163 -4.63 5.52 -14.64
CA LEU A 163 -3.57 5.00 -15.49
C LEU A 163 -4.15 4.33 -16.73
N THR A 164 -3.55 4.58 -17.89
CA THR A 164 -3.78 3.82 -19.13
C THR A 164 -3.24 2.41 -18.99
N GLU A 165 -3.52 1.52 -19.95
CA GLU A 165 -2.98 0.15 -19.89
C GLU A 165 -1.46 0.14 -20.08
N GLU A 166 -0.92 1.03 -20.92
CA GLU A 166 0.52 1.21 -21.11
C GLU A 166 1.19 1.70 -19.82
N GLU A 167 0.61 2.72 -19.16
CA GLU A 167 1.09 3.24 -17.89
C GLU A 167 1.02 2.17 -16.78
N LYS A 168 -0.02 1.33 -16.76
CA LYS A 168 -0.11 0.20 -15.82
C LYS A 168 0.99 -0.84 -16.08
N GLY A 169 1.29 -1.12 -17.35
CA GLY A 169 2.41 -1.98 -17.73
C GLY A 169 3.74 -1.45 -17.19
N LEU A 170 4.00 -0.14 -17.38
CA LEU A 170 5.19 0.51 -16.83
C LEU A 170 5.25 0.41 -15.30
N VAL A 171 4.14 0.71 -14.63
CA VAL A 171 4.04 0.56 -13.16
C VAL A 171 4.35 -0.88 -12.73
N GLY A 172 3.82 -1.87 -13.44
CA GLY A 172 4.08 -3.29 -13.18
C GLY A 172 5.57 -3.63 -13.29
N THR A 173 6.20 -3.26 -14.41
CA THR A 173 7.64 -3.49 -14.66
C THR A 173 8.51 -2.83 -13.58
N MET A 174 8.24 -1.55 -13.25
CA MET A 174 9.00 -0.84 -12.22
C MET A 174 8.74 -1.42 -10.81
N THR A 175 7.54 -1.95 -10.56
CA THR A 175 7.22 -2.62 -9.28
C THR A 175 7.99 -3.93 -9.13
N SER A 176 8.15 -4.72 -10.18
CA SER A 176 8.93 -5.97 -10.16
C SER A 176 10.43 -5.74 -9.94
N THR A 177 10.94 -4.55 -10.29
CA THR A 177 12.32 -4.12 -10.02
C THR A 177 12.48 -3.37 -8.69
N TRP A 178 11.49 -3.44 -7.80
CA TRP A 178 11.51 -2.81 -6.47
C TRP A 178 11.63 -1.29 -6.48
N THR A 179 11.29 -0.64 -7.60
CA THR A 179 11.32 0.82 -7.70
C THR A 179 10.30 1.44 -6.73
N PRO A 180 10.70 2.43 -5.92
CA PRO A 180 9.81 3.11 -4.99
C PRO A 180 8.63 3.81 -5.72
N PRO A 181 7.40 3.78 -5.19
CA PRO A 181 6.22 4.38 -5.83
C PRO A 181 6.36 5.86 -6.19
N ARG A 182 7.14 6.62 -5.42
CA ARG A 182 7.42 8.03 -5.73
C ARG A 182 8.23 8.19 -7.03
N GLN A 183 9.21 7.32 -7.26
CA GLN A 183 10.00 7.30 -8.50
C GLN A 183 9.17 6.82 -9.69
N ILE A 184 8.28 5.84 -9.47
CA ILE A 184 7.32 5.41 -10.50
C ILE A 184 6.43 6.58 -10.92
N LEU A 185 5.90 7.35 -9.97
CA LEU A 185 5.08 8.53 -10.28
C LEU A 185 5.88 9.60 -11.04
N ALA A 186 7.14 9.82 -10.69
CA ALA A 186 8.02 10.75 -11.40
C ALA A 186 8.23 10.30 -12.86
N ALA A 187 8.55 9.04 -13.10
CA ALA A 187 8.70 8.47 -14.44
C ALA A 187 7.42 8.57 -15.29
N LEU A 188 6.24 8.33 -14.67
CA LEU A 188 4.95 8.51 -15.37
C LEU A 188 4.72 9.94 -15.82
N LYS A 189 5.10 10.93 -15.02
CA LYS A 189 4.97 12.35 -15.34
C LYS A 189 6.01 12.83 -16.36
N GLU A 190 7.20 12.25 -16.33
CA GLU A 190 8.25 12.52 -17.30
C GLU A 190 7.85 12.01 -18.69
N ASN A 191 7.33 10.76 -18.77
CA ASN A 191 6.84 10.20 -20.02
C ASN A 191 5.60 10.91 -20.57
N ASN A 192 4.74 11.40 -19.69
CA ASN A 192 3.52 12.11 -20.06
C ASN A 192 3.28 13.30 -19.12
N PRO A 193 3.72 14.52 -19.52
CA PRO A 193 3.54 15.73 -18.71
C PRO A 193 2.07 16.08 -18.39
N SER A 194 1.13 15.60 -19.20
CA SER A 194 -0.31 15.77 -18.96
C SER A 194 -0.91 14.71 -18.01
N ASN A 195 -0.10 13.79 -17.52
CA ASN A 195 -0.54 12.76 -16.58
C ASN A 195 -0.94 13.39 -15.23
N LEU A 196 -2.19 13.14 -14.81
CA LEU A 196 -2.78 13.62 -13.56
C LEU A 196 -2.89 12.54 -12.49
N THR A 197 -2.16 11.44 -12.67
CA THR A 197 -2.11 10.33 -11.70
C THR A 197 -1.54 10.81 -10.36
N THR A 198 -2.16 10.35 -9.29
CA THR A 198 -1.73 10.63 -7.92
C THR A 198 -0.93 9.45 -7.35
N ILE A 199 -0.13 9.72 -6.33
CA ILE A 199 0.63 8.69 -5.63
C ILE A 199 -0.28 7.57 -5.09
N THR A 200 -1.49 7.90 -4.63
CA THR A 200 -2.48 6.92 -4.16
C THR A 200 -2.91 5.95 -5.26
N GLN A 201 -3.02 6.43 -6.51
CA GLN A 201 -3.36 5.58 -7.65
C GLN A 201 -2.20 4.65 -8.02
N VAL A 202 -0.96 5.12 -7.93
CA VAL A 202 0.24 4.28 -8.09
C VAL A 202 0.27 3.18 -7.02
N TYR A 203 0.07 3.52 -5.73
CA TYR A 203 -0.02 2.51 -4.66
C TYR A 203 -1.13 1.48 -4.91
N SER A 204 -2.29 1.95 -5.39
CA SER A 204 -3.42 1.06 -5.71
C SER A 204 -3.11 0.11 -6.87
N CYS A 205 -2.40 0.60 -7.89
CA CYS A 205 -1.94 -0.19 -9.01
C CYS A 205 -0.90 -1.23 -8.58
N ASN A 206 0.12 -0.84 -7.80
CA ASN A 206 1.12 -1.73 -7.24
C ASN A 206 0.48 -2.85 -6.39
N LYS A 207 -0.49 -2.49 -5.54
CA LYS A 207 -1.20 -3.47 -4.72
C LYS A 207 -1.95 -4.49 -5.57
N ARG A 208 -2.57 -4.04 -6.68
CA ARG A 208 -3.27 -4.92 -7.62
C ARG A 208 -2.29 -5.83 -8.32
N PHE A 209 -1.21 -5.29 -8.87
CA PHE A 209 -0.15 -6.05 -9.53
C PHE A 209 0.44 -7.13 -8.61
N LYS A 210 0.82 -6.78 -7.38
CA LYS A 210 1.31 -7.76 -6.37
C LYS A 210 0.27 -8.83 -6.02
N LYS A 211 -1.03 -8.48 -6.03
CA LYS A 211 -2.11 -9.44 -5.81
C LYS A 211 -2.26 -10.41 -6.98
N GLU A 212 -2.15 -9.92 -8.21
CA GLU A 212 -2.19 -10.73 -9.43
C GLU A 212 -0.98 -11.67 -9.52
N GLU A 213 0.23 -11.17 -9.22
CA GLU A 213 1.45 -11.98 -9.12
C GLU A 213 1.32 -13.11 -8.09
N ARG A 214 0.77 -12.79 -6.92
CA ARG A 214 0.53 -13.78 -5.87
C ARG A 214 -0.51 -14.83 -6.27
N GLY A 215 -1.50 -14.46 -7.09
CA GLY A 215 -2.61 -15.34 -7.49
C GLY A 215 -3.47 -15.78 -6.28
N PRO A 216 -3.91 -17.06 -6.24
CA PRO A 216 -4.77 -17.60 -5.18
C PRO A 216 -4.04 -17.88 -3.87
N LEU A 217 -2.70 -17.77 -3.85
CA LEU A 217 -1.90 -18.09 -2.67
C LEU A 217 -2.15 -17.08 -1.53
N THR A 218 -2.08 -17.56 -0.30
CA THR A 218 -1.96 -16.68 0.87
C THR A 218 -0.60 -15.98 0.88
N GLU A 219 -0.43 -14.93 1.66
CA GLU A 219 0.84 -14.20 1.72
C GLU A 219 1.98 -15.09 2.24
N MET A 220 1.68 -15.96 3.21
CA MET A 220 2.67 -16.90 3.73
C MET A 220 3.04 -17.97 2.68
N GLN A 221 2.07 -18.53 1.97
CA GLN A 221 2.35 -19.48 0.88
C GLN A 221 3.18 -18.84 -0.24
N HIS A 222 2.88 -17.57 -0.56
CA HIS A 222 3.65 -16.83 -1.56
C HIS A 222 5.09 -16.57 -1.07
N LEU A 223 5.27 -16.20 0.21
CA LEU A 223 6.59 -16.05 0.81
C LEU A 223 7.37 -17.37 0.75
N MET A 224 6.78 -18.48 1.16
CA MET A 224 7.40 -19.80 1.08
C MET A 224 7.84 -20.16 -0.34
N LYS A 225 6.95 -19.92 -1.32
CA LYS A 225 7.28 -20.12 -2.73
C LYS A 225 8.50 -19.29 -3.15
N LYS A 226 8.54 -18.00 -2.78
CA LYS A 226 9.68 -17.11 -3.09
C LYS A 226 10.97 -17.54 -2.41
N LEU A 227 10.92 -18.00 -1.17
CA LEU A 227 12.11 -18.53 -0.47
C LEU A 227 12.69 -19.76 -1.18
N VAL A 228 11.82 -20.68 -1.61
CA VAL A 228 12.25 -21.87 -2.37
C VAL A 228 12.81 -21.49 -3.74
N GLU A 229 12.12 -20.63 -4.50
CA GLU A 229 12.58 -20.17 -5.82
C GLU A 229 13.94 -19.48 -5.75
N ALA A 230 14.17 -18.65 -4.73
CA ALA A 230 15.43 -17.94 -4.52
C ALA A 230 16.47 -18.74 -3.72
N LYS A 231 16.21 -20.02 -3.45
CA LYS A 231 17.11 -20.96 -2.75
C LYS A 231 17.56 -20.48 -1.36
N TYR A 232 16.68 -19.77 -0.64
CA TYR A 232 16.95 -19.44 0.76
C TYR A 232 17.00 -20.68 1.63
N VAL A 233 17.91 -20.69 2.59
CA VAL A 233 17.84 -21.64 3.70
C VAL A 233 16.67 -21.24 4.57
N HIS A 234 15.75 -22.14 4.86
CA HIS A 234 14.60 -21.85 5.69
C HIS A 234 14.20 -23.02 6.56
N PHE A 235 13.63 -22.71 7.72
CA PHE A 235 13.08 -23.66 8.69
C PHE A 235 11.72 -23.15 9.15
N GLU A 236 10.79 -24.05 9.35
CA GLU A 236 9.44 -23.71 9.81
C GLU A 236 9.00 -24.56 11.00
N ARG A 237 8.17 -24.00 11.86
CA ARG A 237 7.41 -24.74 12.84
C ARG A 237 5.93 -24.54 12.56
N GLN A 238 5.19 -25.63 12.61
CA GLN A 238 3.73 -25.62 12.46
C GLN A 238 3.06 -25.49 13.82
N GLN A 239 1.82 -24.97 13.81
CA GLN A 239 0.98 -24.96 14.98
C GLN A 239 0.52 -26.38 15.28
N ALA A 240 0.51 -26.77 16.56
CA ALA A 240 -0.07 -28.03 16.97
C ALA A 240 -1.49 -28.18 16.39
N ASP A 241 -1.81 -29.36 15.89
CA ASP A 241 -3.08 -29.72 15.28
C ASP A 241 -3.50 -28.96 14.01
N SER A 242 -2.57 -28.27 13.34
CA SER A 242 -2.87 -27.58 12.09
C SER A 242 -1.65 -27.50 11.18
N SER A 243 -1.89 -27.45 9.87
CA SER A 243 -0.84 -27.21 8.85
C SER A 243 -0.43 -25.73 8.73
N LYS A 244 -0.85 -24.88 9.68
CA LYS A 244 -0.51 -23.46 9.68
C LYS A 244 0.90 -23.26 10.19
N ILE A 245 1.72 -22.52 9.43
CA ILE A 245 3.05 -22.11 9.87
C ILE A 245 2.87 -21.16 11.05
N ARG A 246 3.51 -21.50 12.18
CA ARG A 246 3.57 -20.68 13.37
C ARG A 246 4.78 -19.77 13.35
N ASP A 247 5.96 -20.34 13.15
CA ASP A 247 7.22 -19.62 13.13
C ASP A 247 7.97 -19.97 11.84
N LEU A 248 8.68 -18.98 11.28
CA LEU A 248 9.42 -19.13 10.04
C LEU A 248 10.76 -18.43 10.15
N PHE A 249 11.82 -19.17 9.97
CA PHE A 249 13.21 -18.70 9.90
C PHE A 249 13.70 -18.76 8.46
N TRP A 250 14.45 -17.74 7.99
CA TRP A 250 15.07 -17.78 6.67
C TRP A 250 16.37 -16.98 6.62
N ALA A 251 17.31 -17.44 5.79
CA ALA A 251 18.61 -16.82 5.56
C ALA A 251 18.98 -16.88 4.07
N HIS A 252 19.55 -15.80 3.54
CA HIS A 252 20.06 -15.78 2.18
C HIS A 252 21.35 -16.62 2.08
N PRO A 253 21.59 -17.40 1.01
CA PRO A 253 22.81 -18.20 0.87
C PRO A 253 24.09 -17.39 1.00
N ASP A 254 24.13 -16.17 0.45
CA ASP A 254 25.30 -15.29 0.56
C ASP A 254 25.52 -14.80 2.00
N ALA A 255 24.42 -14.52 2.72
CA ALA A 255 24.51 -14.16 4.13
C ALA A 255 25.04 -15.31 4.97
N VAL A 256 24.65 -16.55 4.67
CA VAL A 256 25.21 -17.75 5.31
C VAL A 256 26.70 -17.87 5.05
N ARG A 257 27.18 -17.61 3.81
CA ARG A 257 28.59 -17.58 3.49
C ARG A 257 29.36 -16.51 4.28
N LEU A 258 28.78 -15.29 4.34
CA LEU A 258 29.36 -14.19 5.13
C LEU A 258 29.42 -14.55 6.62
N PHE A 259 28.37 -15.17 7.15
CA PHE A 259 28.30 -15.57 8.55
C PHE A 259 29.37 -16.63 8.87
N ASN A 260 29.63 -17.60 7.99
CA ASN A 260 30.69 -18.56 8.17
C ASN A 260 32.09 -17.95 8.02
N THR A 261 32.22 -16.81 7.35
CA THR A 261 33.47 -16.06 7.25
C THR A 261 33.71 -15.17 8.47
N PHE A 262 32.66 -14.53 8.97
CA PHE A 262 32.70 -13.56 10.08
C PHE A 262 31.73 -13.95 11.20
N PRO A 263 31.94 -15.05 11.91
CA PRO A 263 30.96 -15.56 12.88
C PRO A 263 31.03 -14.86 14.26
N HIS A 264 32.05 -14.04 14.50
CA HIS A 264 32.44 -13.62 15.84
C HIS A 264 31.42 -12.80 16.60
N VAL A 265 30.68 -11.94 15.91
CA VAL A 265 29.74 -11.01 16.53
C VAL A 265 28.37 -11.16 15.87
N VAL A 266 27.34 -11.35 16.68
CA VAL A 266 25.93 -11.38 16.26
C VAL A 266 25.14 -10.36 17.09
N ILE A 267 24.41 -9.52 16.42
CA ILE A 267 23.46 -8.57 17.01
C ILE A 267 22.07 -9.11 16.71
N ILE A 268 21.23 -9.19 17.73
CA ILE A 268 19.88 -9.73 17.61
C ILE A 268 18.89 -8.68 18.13
N ASP A 269 17.93 -8.32 17.30
CA ASP A 269 16.89 -7.37 17.61
C ASP A 269 15.52 -7.88 17.16
N CYS A 270 14.48 -7.50 17.89
CA CYS A 270 13.10 -7.87 17.59
C CYS A 270 12.28 -6.63 17.25
N THR A 271 11.89 -6.52 15.98
CA THR A 271 11.15 -5.36 15.47
C THR A 271 9.66 -5.67 15.38
N TYR A 272 8.85 -4.76 15.92
CA TYR A 272 7.39 -4.91 15.98
C TYR A 272 6.70 -4.14 14.86
N LYS A 273 5.45 -4.55 14.54
CA LYS A 273 4.57 -3.86 13.58
C LYS A 273 5.14 -3.72 12.16
N THR A 274 6.10 -4.56 11.79
CA THR A 274 6.69 -4.61 10.44
C THR A 274 5.73 -5.20 9.40
N ASN A 275 4.72 -5.93 9.84
CA ASN A 275 3.76 -6.60 8.98
C ASN A 275 2.32 -6.42 9.48
N ARG A 276 1.34 -6.64 8.60
CA ARG A 276 -0.09 -6.44 8.92
C ARG A 276 -0.64 -7.40 9.97
N TYR A 277 0.05 -8.52 10.19
CA TYR A 277 -0.34 -9.54 11.19
C TYR A 277 0.23 -9.22 12.57
N GLN A 278 1.07 -8.18 12.65
CA GLN A 278 1.75 -7.76 13.88
C GLN A 278 2.63 -8.86 14.49
N ILE A 279 3.09 -9.81 13.65
CA ILE A 279 4.01 -10.85 14.07
C ILE A 279 5.39 -10.21 14.26
N PRO A 280 6.03 -10.37 15.44
CA PRO A 280 7.38 -9.91 15.68
C PRO A 280 8.36 -10.47 14.64
N LEU A 281 9.25 -9.62 14.15
CA LEU A 281 10.33 -9.97 13.24
C LEU A 281 11.66 -9.90 14.00
N LEU A 282 12.23 -11.06 14.25
CA LEU A 282 13.56 -11.18 14.80
C LEU A 282 14.58 -11.07 13.67
N GLU A 283 15.49 -10.13 13.76
CA GLU A 283 16.60 -9.93 12.85
C GLU A 283 17.92 -10.31 13.53
N MET A 284 18.77 -11.05 12.83
CA MET A 284 20.08 -11.46 13.26
C MET A 284 21.12 -10.84 12.32
N VAL A 285 21.99 -10.00 12.86
CA VAL A 285 22.94 -9.18 12.10
C VAL A 285 24.36 -9.55 12.49
N GLY A 286 25.21 -9.80 11.50
CA GLY A 286 26.63 -10.03 11.66
C GLY A 286 27.47 -8.78 11.44
N LEU A 287 28.72 -8.83 11.88
CA LEU A 287 29.70 -7.76 11.70
C LEU A 287 30.93 -8.29 10.97
N THR A 288 31.30 -7.62 9.88
CA THR A 288 32.53 -7.93 9.12
C THR A 288 33.79 -7.41 9.83
N SER A 289 34.96 -7.85 9.40
CA SER A 289 36.24 -7.32 9.91
C SER A 289 36.46 -5.82 9.66
N THR A 290 35.73 -5.24 8.70
CA THR A 290 35.77 -3.80 8.37
C THR A 290 34.73 -2.97 9.14
N GLY A 291 33.97 -3.60 10.03
CA GLY A 291 32.93 -2.91 10.81
C GLY A 291 31.60 -2.73 10.07
N LEU A 292 31.44 -3.30 8.88
CA LEU A 292 30.17 -3.26 8.17
C LEU A 292 29.22 -4.35 8.69
N THR A 293 27.94 -4.02 8.80
CA THR A 293 26.88 -4.94 9.19
C THR A 293 26.29 -5.67 7.99
N PHE A 294 25.80 -6.90 8.20
CA PHE A 294 25.02 -7.66 7.22
C PHE A 294 23.97 -8.50 7.93
N SER A 295 22.78 -8.60 7.37
CA SER A 295 21.70 -9.43 7.93
C SER A 295 22.04 -10.91 7.68
N ILE A 296 22.23 -11.69 8.76
CA ILE A 296 22.50 -13.13 8.72
C ILE A 296 21.21 -13.86 8.37
N ALA A 297 20.14 -13.60 9.15
CA ALA A 297 18.87 -14.29 9.05
C ALA A 297 17.75 -13.44 9.63
N PHE A 298 16.53 -13.82 9.26
CA PHE A 298 15.28 -13.28 9.79
C PHE A 298 14.43 -14.41 10.35
N CYS A 299 13.62 -14.09 11.36
CA CYS A 299 12.69 -15.06 11.90
C CYS A 299 11.38 -14.38 12.30
N TYR A 300 10.26 -14.87 11.78
CA TYR A 300 8.94 -14.56 12.35
C TYR A 300 8.67 -15.48 13.53
N ILE A 301 8.41 -14.91 14.70
CA ILE A 301 8.02 -15.63 15.91
C ILE A 301 6.65 -15.14 16.38
N VAL A 302 5.68 -16.03 16.50
CA VAL A 302 4.30 -15.66 16.90
C VAL A 302 4.23 -15.29 18.37
N ARG A 303 5.07 -15.89 19.20
CA ARG A 303 5.14 -15.64 20.64
C ARG A 303 6.59 -15.37 21.03
N GLU A 304 6.78 -14.40 21.89
CA GLU A 304 8.11 -14.04 22.40
C GLU A 304 8.43 -14.81 23.68
N HIS A 305 8.28 -16.12 23.62
CA HIS A 305 8.64 -16.98 24.74
C HIS A 305 10.08 -17.49 24.56
N THR A 306 10.71 -17.81 25.66
CA THR A 306 12.08 -18.37 25.69
C THR A 306 12.25 -19.52 24.69
N ILE A 307 11.28 -20.41 24.58
CA ILE A 307 11.33 -21.56 23.68
C ILE A 307 11.37 -21.17 22.19
N ASP A 308 10.76 -20.03 21.84
CA ASP A 308 10.69 -19.54 20.48
C ASP A 308 12.02 -18.90 20.08
N TYR A 309 12.63 -18.15 20.99
CA TYR A 309 13.99 -17.62 20.82
C TYR A 309 15.03 -18.72 20.75
N VAL A 310 14.94 -19.74 21.62
CA VAL A 310 15.85 -20.91 21.58
C VAL A 310 15.80 -21.58 20.22
N TRP A 311 14.59 -21.80 19.69
CA TRP A 311 14.44 -22.39 18.37
C TRP A 311 15.07 -21.55 17.27
N ALA A 312 14.86 -20.22 17.26
CA ALA A 312 15.46 -19.32 16.28
C ALA A 312 16.99 -19.34 16.34
N LEU A 313 17.56 -19.41 17.55
CA LEU A 313 19.00 -19.52 17.76
C LEU A 313 19.55 -20.90 17.33
N GLU A 314 18.79 -21.95 17.52
CA GLU A 314 19.16 -23.30 17.02
C GLU A 314 19.16 -23.33 15.48
N CYS A 315 18.16 -22.69 14.84
CA CYS A 315 18.16 -22.50 13.38
C CYS A 315 19.39 -21.70 12.91
N MET A 316 19.73 -20.59 13.60
CA MET A 316 20.93 -19.82 13.28
C MET A 316 22.22 -20.66 13.47
N LYS A 317 22.28 -21.47 14.53
CA LYS A 317 23.41 -22.35 14.77
C LYS A 317 23.60 -23.36 13.64
N SER A 318 22.51 -23.91 13.12
CA SER A 318 22.59 -24.87 12.02
C SER A 318 23.13 -24.30 10.71
N LEU A 319 23.25 -22.96 10.58
CA LEU A 319 23.90 -22.30 9.46
C LEU A 319 25.42 -22.34 9.55
N ILE A 320 26.01 -22.63 10.73
CA ILE A 320 27.45 -22.65 10.97
C ILE A 320 27.98 -24.01 10.54
N ALA A 321 28.93 -24.01 9.62
CA ALA A 321 29.53 -25.24 9.07
C ALA A 321 30.48 -25.92 10.04
N ASP A 322 31.10 -25.18 10.98
CA ASP A 322 32.10 -25.67 11.92
C ASP A 322 31.77 -25.20 13.34
N ASP A 323 31.42 -26.12 14.21
CA ASP A 323 31.08 -25.83 15.61
C ASP A 323 32.22 -25.15 16.41
N ALA A 324 33.46 -25.20 15.92
CA ALA A 324 34.55 -24.44 16.51
C ALA A 324 34.49 -22.94 16.24
N ARG A 325 33.62 -22.50 15.31
CA ARG A 325 33.48 -21.11 14.89
C ARG A 325 32.18 -20.45 15.41
N LEU A 326 31.75 -20.83 16.59
CA LEU A 326 30.58 -20.24 17.23
C LEU A 326 30.78 -18.73 17.53
N PRO A 327 29.73 -17.93 17.51
CA PRO A 327 29.79 -16.52 17.91
C PRO A 327 30.42 -16.34 19.29
N GLN A 328 31.35 -15.42 19.37
CA GLN A 328 32.06 -15.10 20.64
C GLN A 328 31.27 -14.01 21.44
N VAL A 329 30.59 -13.16 20.71
CA VAL A 329 29.80 -12.03 21.27
C VAL A 329 28.42 -12.04 20.67
N ILE A 330 27.41 -12.01 21.54
CA ILE A 330 26.01 -11.80 21.14
C ILE A 330 25.54 -10.54 21.84
N VAL A 331 25.02 -9.60 21.05
CA VAL A 331 24.46 -8.32 21.50
C VAL A 331 22.95 -8.41 21.34
N THR A 332 22.22 -8.12 22.41
CA THR A 332 20.75 -8.07 22.40
C THR A 332 20.28 -6.88 23.22
N ASP A 333 19.04 -6.48 23.03
CA ASP A 333 18.39 -5.55 23.94
C ASP A 333 18.12 -6.20 25.32
N ARG A 334 17.60 -5.38 26.25
CA ARG A 334 17.39 -5.81 27.65
C ARG A 334 16.26 -6.83 27.81
N ASP A 335 15.32 -6.85 26.88
CA ASP A 335 14.09 -7.68 26.97
C ASP A 335 14.32 -9.13 26.51
N PHE A 336 15.48 -9.41 25.92
CA PHE A 336 15.93 -10.76 25.52
C PHE A 336 16.28 -11.66 26.72
N PHE A 337 15.63 -11.44 27.84
CA PHE A 337 16.05 -11.93 29.18
C PHE A 337 15.84 -13.40 29.47
N LEU A 338 15.24 -14.17 28.61
CA LEU A 338 14.52 -15.34 29.08
C LEU A 338 15.18 -16.68 28.75
N LEU A 339 16.49 -16.71 28.67
CA LEU A 339 17.17 -18.01 28.67
C LEU A 339 17.43 -18.47 30.11
N PRO A 340 16.81 -19.57 30.57
CA PRO A 340 17.06 -20.12 31.91
C PRO A 340 18.55 -20.34 32.10
N ASN A 341 19.12 -19.85 33.20
CA ASN A 341 20.54 -19.99 33.58
C ASN A 341 21.56 -19.16 32.79
N GLY A 342 21.15 -18.16 32.04
CA GLY A 342 22.10 -17.23 31.44
C GLY A 342 23.07 -17.83 30.42
N ARG A 343 22.77 -18.98 29.86
CA ARG A 343 23.57 -19.63 28.82
C ARG A 343 22.82 -19.57 27.47
N PHE A 344 23.36 -18.82 26.56
CA PHE A 344 22.84 -18.67 25.19
C PHE A 344 22.93 -19.93 24.34
N TRP A 345 23.68 -20.95 24.82
CA TRP A 345 23.99 -22.13 24.03
C TRP A 345 23.76 -23.43 24.80
N PRO A 346 23.16 -24.49 24.19
CA PRO A 346 23.00 -25.75 24.85
C PRO A 346 24.34 -26.36 25.27
N LYS A 347 24.31 -27.08 26.37
CA LYS A 347 25.45 -27.74 27.02
C LYS A 347 26.20 -28.62 26.04
N ASN A 348 27.36 -28.23 25.61
CA ASN A 348 28.57 -28.98 25.47
C ASN A 348 29.69 -28.03 25.00
N PRO A 349 30.48 -27.44 25.91
CA PRO A 349 31.71 -26.79 25.49
C PRO A 349 32.66 -27.86 24.96
N PRO A 350 33.41 -27.58 23.91
CA PRO A 350 34.55 -28.45 23.56
C PRO A 350 35.52 -28.51 24.75
N THR A 351 35.93 -29.71 25.06
CA THR A 351 36.79 -30.04 26.18
C THR A 351 38.25 -29.58 25.99
N ASN A 352 38.50 -28.37 25.55
CA ASN A 352 39.86 -27.78 25.65
C ASN A 352 39.83 -26.28 25.43
N GLY A 353 40.16 -25.51 26.48
CA GLY A 353 40.75 -24.15 26.39
C GLY A 353 39.75 -23.00 26.30
N SER A 354 39.41 -22.44 27.45
CA SER A 354 39.05 -21.05 27.76
C SER A 354 38.72 -20.09 26.61
N SER A 355 37.50 -20.11 26.11
CA SER A 355 36.91 -18.95 25.53
C SER A 355 35.64 -18.61 26.30
N ARG A 356 35.77 -17.68 27.27
CA ARG A 356 34.62 -17.06 27.96
C ARG A 356 33.87 -16.19 26.96
N MET A 357 32.68 -16.58 26.59
CA MET A 357 31.72 -15.65 25.95
C MET A 357 31.58 -14.39 26.78
N ARG A 358 31.92 -13.24 26.22
CA ARG A 358 31.70 -11.94 26.85
C ARG A 358 30.32 -11.45 26.42
N ARG A 359 29.45 -11.25 27.39
CA ARG A 359 28.20 -10.48 27.22
C ARG A 359 28.58 -9.01 27.21
N VAL A 360 28.28 -8.32 26.11
CA VAL A 360 28.36 -6.86 26.05
C VAL A 360 26.94 -6.33 26.01
N TRP A 361 26.54 -5.71 27.12
CA TRP A 361 25.28 -4.98 27.20
C TRP A 361 25.51 -3.59 26.60
N LEU A 362 25.05 -3.36 25.38
CA LEU A 362 24.96 -2.00 24.85
C LEU A 362 23.57 -1.46 25.15
N HIS A 363 23.52 -0.45 26.01
CA HIS A 363 22.32 0.40 26.14
C HIS A 363 22.20 1.22 24.87
N LEU A 364 21.44 0.75 23.90
CA LEU A 364 20.94 1.61 22.85
C LEU A 364 19.81 2.46 23.46
N ARG A 365 20.12 3.71 23.81
CA ARG A 365 19.10 4.69 24.12
C ARG A 365 18.28 4.90 22.86
N GLN A 366 17.00 4.54 22.89
CA GLN A 366 16.05 5.08 21.97
C GLN A 366 15.93 6.58 22.25
N ASN A 367 16.37 7.41 21.29
CA ASN A 367 15.99 8.82 21.23
C ASN A 367 14.68 8.92 20.47
#